data_fd65303eb0aa9c45e430d89423eb1e16
#
_entry.id   fd65303eb0aa9c45e430d89423eb1e16
#
_cell.length_a   1.000
_cell.length_b   1.000
_cell.length_c   1.000
_cell.angle_alpha   90.00
_cell.angle_beta   90.00
_cell.angle_gamma   90.00
#
_symmetry.space_group_name_H-M   'P 1'
#
loop_
_entity.id
_entity.type
_entity.pdbx_description
1 polymer ?
#
loop_
_entity_poly.entity_id
_entity_poly.type
_entity_poly.pdbx_seq_one_letter_code
_entity_poly.pdbx_strand_id
1 'polypeptide(L)'
;MIYRDLTEMIGNTPLMEAVHLEEKYNLKARLLVKLECFNPAGSAKDRVALSMIKNAEEKGILKKGATIIEPTSGNTGIGLAAVAVARGYRAILTMPDTMSVERQNLLKAFGAELVLTEGSKGMAGAVEKAEELSKEIPNSFIPGQFENSANPRAHYKTTGPEIWRDTEGKIDIFVATIGTGGTVSGAGKYLKEQNPNIKIYGIEPFSSPLITKGVAGPHKIQGIGANFIPDTYDRTICDSVFTVTDEDAFSRGKEFARTEGILVGISSGACLQAAIDLAGKEENKGKTIVALLTDTGERYLSTPMYK
;
A
#
# COMPACT_ATOMS: atom_id res chain seq x y z
N MET A 1 11.24 -25.11 0.87
CA MET A 1 10.25 -24.77 -0.15
C MET A 1 11.00 -24.23 -1.35
N ILE A 2 10.64 -24.60 -2.58
CA ILE A 2 11.30 -24.11 -3.81
C ILE A 2 10.24 -23.37 -4.62
N TYR A 3 10.45 -22.07 -4.87
CA TYR A 3 9.61 -21.23 -5.71
C TYR A 3 10.12 -21.22 -7.14
N ARG A 4 9.23 -21.14 -8.12
CA ARG A 4 9.58 -21.13 -9.56
C ARG A 4 9.86 -19.72 -10.07
N ASP A 5 9.12 -18.74 -9.53
CA ASP A 5 9.30 -17.33 -9.84
C ASP A 5 8.85 -16.42 -8.68
N LEU A 6 9.07 -15.13 -8.83
CA LEU A 6 8.72 -14.11 -7.84
C LEU A 6 7.22 -14.11 -7.48
N THR A 7 6.33 -14.45 -8.42
CA THR A 7 4.88 -14.35 -8.18
C THR A 7 4.36 -15.37 -7.17
N GLU A 8 5.08 -16.47 -6.96
CA GLU A 8 4.78 -17.48 -5.94
C GLU A 8 5.20 -17.03 -4.52
N MET A 9 6.09 -16.03 -4.43
CA MET A 9 6.61 -15.49 -3.17
C MET A 9 5.79 -14.32 -2.64
N ILE A 10 4.88 -13.75 -3.44
CA ILE A 10 4.07 -12.60 -3.05
C ILE A 10 3.00 -13.03 -2.06
N GLY A 11 2.89 -12.30 -0.97
CA GLY A 11 1.96 -12.60 0.12
C GLY A 11 2.58 -13.46 1.22
N ASN A 12 1.74 -14.01 2.09
CA ASN A 12 2.14 -14.73 3.30
C ASN A 12 3.21 -13.97 4.12
N THR A 13 3.04 -12.64 4.15
CA THR A 13 3.94 -11.75 4.90
C THR A 13 3.82 -12.00 6.40
N PRO A 14 4.88 -11.76 7.18
CA PRO A 14 4.83 -11.96 8.63
C PRO A 14 3.77 -11.08 9.31
N LEU A 15 3.15 -11.65 10.34
CA LEU A 15 2.43 -10.92 11.37
C LEU A 15 3.27 -10.96 12.64
N MET A 16 3.68 -9.80 13.16
CA MET A 16 4.59 -9.67 14.30
C MET A 16 3.92 -8.91 15.44
N GLU A 17 4.15 -9.29 16.66
CA GLU A 17 3.76 -8.54 17.85
C GLU A 17 4.79 -7.46 18.16
N ALA A 18 4.34 -6.20 18.31
CA ALA A 18 5.20 -5.05 18.55
C ALA A 18 5.46 -4.88 20.05
N VAL A 19 6.10 -5.90 20.67
CA VAL A 19 6.24 -6.02 22.12
C VAL A 19 6.98 -4.85 22.77
N HIS A 20 8.03 -4.32 22.11
CA HIS A 20 8.78 -3.19 22.66
C HIS A 20 7.97 -1.88 22.63
N LEU A 21 7.11 -1.68 21.61
CA LEU A 21 6.17 -0.56 21.60
C LEU A 21 5.06 -0.72 22.64
N GLU A 22 4.55 -1.95 22.83
CA GLU A 22 3.56 -2.26 23.86
C GLU A 22 4.10 -1.89 25.26
N GLU A 23 5.30 -2.34 25.57
CA GLU A 23 5.98 -2.04 26.86
C GLU A 23 6.25 -0.54 27.00
N LYS A 24 6.83 0.10 25.96
CA LYS A 24 7.22 1.50 25.98
C LYS A 24 6.05 2.44 26.24
N TYR A 25 4.89 2.18 25.64
CA TYR A 25 3.70 3.00 25.74
C TYR A 25 2.69 2.47 26.76
N ASN A 26 3.00 1.38 27.48
CA ASN A 26 2.09 0.72 28.42
C ASN A 26 0.70 0.51 27.78
N LEU A 27 0.70 -0.06 26.55
CA LEU A 27 -0.51 -0.24 25.77
C LEU A 27 -1.49 -1.15 26.49
N LYS A 28 -2.77 -0.93 26.30
CA LYS A 28 -3.85 -1.70 26.91
C LYS A 28 -4.31 -2.85 26.03
N ALA A 29 -4.13 -2.71 24.73
CA ALA A 29 -4.43 -3.71 23.73
C ALA A 29 -3.12 -4.34 23.19
N ARG A 30 -3.22 -5.56 22.70
CA ARG A 30 -2.16 -6.25 21.96
C ARG A 30 -2.02 -5.62 20.59
N LEU A 31 -0.81 -5.24 20.18
CA LEU A 31 -0.52 -4.60 18.90
C LEU A 31 0.24 -5.54 17.97
N LEU A 32 -0.43 -6.04 16.95
CA LEU A 32 0.17 -6.83 15.89
C LEU A 32 0.39 -5.96 14.64
N VAL A 33 1.48 -6.21 13.93
CA VAL A 33 1.83 -5.51 12.69
C VAL A 33 1.97 -6.50 11.54
N LYS A 34 1.23 -6.27 10.45
CA LYS A 34 1.34 -7.02 9.19
C LYS A 34 2.41 -6.37 8.33
N LEU A 35 3.52 -7.06 8.12
CA LEU A 35 4.75 -6.50 7.55
C LEU A 35 4.82 -6.72 6.03
N GLU A 36 4.22 -5.82 5.25
CA GLU A 36 4.19 -5.91 3.79
C GLU A 36 5.53 -5.58 3.12
N CYS A 37 6.51 -5.06 3.86
CA CYS A 37 7.89 -4.90 3.40
C CYS A 37 8.58 -6.24 3.08
N PHE A 38 8.06 -7.36 3.55
CA PHE A 38 8.57 -8.70 3.25
C PHE A 38 8.03 -9.30 1.94
N ASN A 39 7.17 -8.61 1.22
CA ASN A 39 6.91 -8.97 -0.17
C ASN A 39 8.21 -8.82 -1.02
N PRO A 40 8.40 -9.60 -2.09
CA PRO A 40 9.65 -9.63 -2.86
C PRO A 40 10.10 -8.28 -3.42
N ALA A 41 9.16 -7.43 -3.87
CA ALA A 41 9.45 -6.07 -4.30
C ALA A 41 9.20 -5.02 -3.18
N GLY A 42 9.03 -5.46 -1.93
CA GLY A 42 9.09 -4.67 -0.71
C GLY A 42 7.83 -3.88 -0.37
N SER A 43 6.65 -4.23 -0.87
CA SER A 43 5.42 -3.55 -0.48
C SER A 43 4.13 -4.35 -0.70
N ALA A 44 3.04 -3.89 -0.10
CA ALA A 44 1.67 -4.39 -0.34
C ALA A 44 1.24 -4.30 -1.82
N LYS A 45 1.89 -3.44 -2.61
CA LYS A 45 1.56 -3.26 -4.02
C LYS A 45 2.00 -4.41 -4.91
N ASP A 46 2.88 -5.28 -4.44
CA ASP A 46 3.23 -6.53 -5.12
C ASP A 46 1.98 -7.39 -5.31
N ARG A 47 1.15 -7.48 -4.26
CA ARG A 47 -0.15 -8.20 -4.31
C ARG A 47 -1.09 -7.58 -5.33
N VAL A 48 -1.17 -6.26 -5.34
CA VAL A 48 -2.05 -5.49 -6.24
C VAL A 48 -1.60 -5.68 -7.69
N ALA A 49 -0.31 -5.52 -7.96
CA ALA A 49 0.28 -5.71 -9.28
C ALA A 49 -0.01 -7.14 -9.83
N LEU A 50 0.25 -8.16 -9.02
CA LEU A 50 -0.01 -9.54 -9.39
C LEU A 50 -1.50 -9.78 -9.66
N SER A 51 -2.38 -9.25 -8.82
CA SER A 51 -3.84 -9.42 -8.99
C SER A 51 -4.35 -8.74 -10.24
N MET A 52 -3.90 -7.51 -10.54
CA MET A 52 -4.32 -6.78 -11.75
C MET A 52 -3.84 -7.49 -13.02
N ILE A 53 -2.59 -7.96 -13.05
CA ILE A 53 -2.02 -8.70 -14.19
C ILE A 53 -2.77 -10.02 -14.39
N LYS A 54 -2.91 -10.85 -13.35
CA LYS A 54 -3.64 -12.12 -13.44
C LYS A 54 -5.09 -11.94 -13.90
N ASN A 55 -5.78 -10.94 -13.35
CA ASN A 55 -7.16 -10.66 -13.77
C ASN A 55 -7.26 -10.24 -15.25
N ALA A 56 -6.29 -9.49 -15.75
CA ALA A 56 -6.24 -9.08 -17.15
C ALA A 56 -5.91 -10.28 -18.08
N GLU A 57 -5.05 -11.20 -17.64
CA GLU A 57 -4.77 -12.47 -18.34
C GLU A 57 -6.01 -13.37 -18.40
N GLU A 58 -6.67 -13.58 -17.25
CA GLU A 58 -7.89 -14.40 -17.14
C GLU A 58 -9.02 -13.88 -18.03
N LYS A 59 -9.10 -12.56 -18.21
CA LYS A 59 -10.08 -11.90 -19.10
C LYS A 59 -9.66 -11.87 -20.58
N GLY A 60 -8.44 -12.32 -20.89
CA GLY A 60 -7.89 -12.27 -22.26
C GLY A 60 -7.54 -10.84 -22.75
N ILE A 61 -7.51 -9.87 -21.83
CA ILE A 61 -7.12 -8.47 -22.10
C ILE A 61 -5.61 -8.38 -22.27
N LEU A 62 -4.85 -8.99 -21.35
CA LEU A 62 -3.39 -9.03 -21.37
C LEU A 62 -2.93 -10.32 -22.07
N LYS A 63 -2.36 -10.18 -23.26
CA LYS A 63 -1.86 -11.29 -24.09
C LYS A 63 -0.35 -11.40 -23.98
N LYS A 64 0.20 -12.56 -24.34
CA LYS A 64 1.66 -12.78 -24.39
C LYS A 64 2.35 -11.70 -25.23
N GLY A 65 3.43 -11.12 -24.69
CA GLY A 65 4.18 -10.05 -25.35
C GLY A 65 3.50 -8.67 -25.27
N ALA A 66 2.44 -8.52 -24.47
CA ALA A 66 1.82 -7.23 -24.23
C ALA A 66 2.74 -6.27 -23.45
N THR A 67 2.45 -4.97 -23.59
CA THR A 67 3.11 -3.90 -22.82
C THR A 67 2.18 -3.41 -21.73
N ILE A 68 2.64 -3.44 -20.50
CA ILE A 68 1.94 -2.85 -19.34
C ILE A 68 2.38 -1.39 -19.24
N ILE A 69 1.44 -0.46 -19.19
CA ILE A 69 1.69 0.98 -19.07
C ILE A 69 0.98 1.49 -17.83
N GLU A 70 1.66 2.15 -16.90
CA GLU A 70 1.01 2.71 -15.70
C GLU A 70 1.57 4.08 -15.35
N PRO A 71 0.71 5.09 -15.10
CA PRO A 71 1.14 6.39 -14.60
C PRO A 71 1.40 6.31 -13.10
N THR A 72 2.65 6.04 -12.71
CA THR A 72 3.02 5.89 -11.30
C THR A 72 4.51 6.04 -11.07
N SER A 73 4.86 6.68 -9.97
CA SER A 73 6.25 6.79 -9.47
C SER A 73 6.47 6.02 -8.17
N GLY A 74 5.45 5.34 -7.68
CA GLY A 74 5.45 4.72 -6.35
C GLY A 74 5.55 3.19 -6.37
N ASN A 75 5.15 2.60 -5.26
CA ASN A 75 5.20 1.15 -5.02
C ASN A 75 4.44 0.32 -6.05
N THR A 76 3.37 0.87 -6.63
CA THR A 76 2.62 0.19 -7.70
C THR A 76 3.51 -0.03 -8.94
N GLY A 77 4.27 0.98 -9.35
CA GLY A 77 5.22 0.84 -10.46
C GLY A 77 6.29 -0.21 -10.19
N ILE A 78 6.81 -0.25 -8.96
CA ILE A 78 7.81 -1.24 -8.56
C ILE A 78 7.20 -2.66 -8.62
N GLY A 79 6.02 -2.85 -8.04
CA GLY A 79 5.33 -4.14 -8.08
C GLY A 79 4.98 -4.57 -9.51
N LEU A 80 4.49 -3.64 -10.35
CA LEU A 80 4.18 -3.93 -11.76
C LEU A 80 5.44 -4.30 -12.55
N ALA A 81 6.54 -3.57 -12.39
CA ALA A 81 7.81 -3.87 -13.04
C ALA A 81 8.33 -5.27 -12.65
N ALA A 82 8.35 -5.57 -11.36
CA ALA A 82 8.80 -6.87 -10.84
C ALA A 82 7.95 -8.04 -11.36
N VAL A 83 6.61 -7.91 -11.31
CA VAL A 83 5.69 -8.95 -11.80
C VAL A 83 5.73 -9.06 -13.32
N ALA A 84 5.84 -7.93 -14.04
CA ALA A 84 5.96 -7.93 -15.50
C ALA A 84 7.17 -8.73 -15.97
N VAL A 85 8.34 -8.49 -15.39
CA VAL A 85 9.56 -9.25 -15.70
C VAL A 85 9.37 -10.75 -15.43
N ALA A 86 8.83 -11.11 -14.25
CA ALA A 86 8.60 -12.52 -13.91
C ALA A 86 7.63 -13.23 -14.85
N ARG A 87 6.70 -12.50 -15.49
CA ARG A 87 5.70 -13.04 -16.41
C ARG A 87 5.99 -12.79 -17.89
N GLY A 88 7.15 -12.20 -18.20
CA GLY A 88 7.59 -11.97 -19.58
C GLY A 88 6.86 -10.84 -20.30
N TYR A 89 6.41 -9.82 -19.57
CA TYR A 89 5.82 -8.60 -20.12
C TYR A 89 6.81 -7.45 -20.14
N ARG A 90 6.64 -6.55 -21.09
CA ARG A 90 7.28 -5.23 -21.10
C ARG A 90 6.52 -4.31 -20.15
N ALA A 91 7.22 -3.46 -19.40
CA ALA A 91 6.61 -2.45 -18.53
C ALA A 91 7.12 -1.05 -18.89
N ILE A 92 6.20 -0.12 -19.12
CA ILE A 92 6.47 1.31 -19.31
C ILE A 92 5.79 2.06 -18.18
N LEU A 93 6.54 2.89 -17.45
CA LEU A 93 6.01 3.69 -16.36
C LEU A 93 6.17 5.17 -16.70
N THR A 94 5.07 5.92 -16.64
CA THR A 94 5.08 7.37 -16.87
C THR A 94 5.06 8.10 -15.53
N MET A 95 5.90 9.13 -15.40
CA MET A 95 5.99 9.92 -14.18
C MET A 95 6.59 11.30 -14.43
N PRO A 96 6.31 12.30 -13.55
CA PRO A 96 6.98 13.59 -13.62
C PRO A 96 8.50 13.47 -13.43
N ASP A 97 9.28 14.27 -14.14
CA ASP A 97 10.74 14.33 -14.04
C ASP A 97 11.24 14.84 -12.67
N THR A 98 10.36 15.46 -11.89
CA THR A 98 10.62 15.88 -10.51
C THR A 98 10.67 14.73 -9.49
N MET A 99 10.36 13.50 -9.91
CA MET A 99 10.50 12.33 -9.03
C MET A 99 11.96 12.03 -8.74
N SER A 100 12.24 11.59 -7.51
CA SER A 100 13.62 11.37 -7.06
C SER A 100 14.38 10.38 -7.95
N VAL A 101 15.69 10.62 -8.11
CA VAL A 101 16.59 9.78 -8.91
C VAL A 101 16.63 8.35 -8.37
N GLU A 102 16.55 8.18 -7.05
CA GLU A 102 16.52 6.87 -6.41
C GLU A 102 15.31 6.04 -6.86
N ARG A 103 14.12 6.68 -6.97
CA ARG A 103 12.91 6.01 -7.46
C ARG A 103 13.03 5.63 -8.93
N GLN A 104 13.55 6.56 -9.76
CA GLN A 104 13.79 6.28 -11.17
C GLN A 104 14.77 5.12 -11.35
N ASN A 105 15.87 5.11 -10.59
CA ASN A 105 16.87 4.05 -10.66
C ASN A 105 16.32 2.69 -10.20
N LEU A 106 15.51 2.67 -9.14
CA LEU A 106 14.88 1.45 -8.64
C LEU A 106 13.96 0.82 -9.70
N LEU A 107 13.13 1.62 -10.35
CA LEU A 107 12.23 1.14 -11.40
C LEU A 107 12.99 0.62 -12.62
N LYS A 108 14.06 1.32 -13.05
CA LYS A 108 14.95 0.85 -14.12
C LYS A 108 15.66 -0.45 -13.75
N ALA A 109 16.09 -0.60 -12.49
CA ALA A 109 16.73 -1.82 -12.00
C ALA A 109 15.80 -3.04 -12.07
N PHE A 110 14.48 -2.85 -11.90
CA PHE A 110 13.47 -3.87 -12.17
C PHE A 110 13.14 -4.05 -13.66
N GLY A 111 13.85 -3.39 -14.58
CA GLY A 111 13.68 -3.54 -16.02
C GLY A 111 12.53 -2.73 -16.64
N ALA A 112 11.90 -1.82 -15.90
CA ALA A 112 10.89 -0.94 -16.45
C ALA A 112 11.50 0.16 -17.34
N GLU A 113 10.82 0.47 -18.43
CA GLU A 113 11.10 1.66 -19.23
C GLU A 113 10.41 2.87 -18.60
N LEU A 114 11.17 3.97 -18.43
CA LEU A 114 10.61 5.19 -17.85
C LEU A 114 10.39 6.23 -18.93
N VAL A 115 9.18 6.79 -18.94
CA VAL A 115 8.84 7.97 -19.75
C VAL A 115 8.57 9.12 -18.79
N LEU A 116 9.52 10.06 -18.76
CA LEU A 116 9.44 11.24 -17.91
C LEU A 116 8.57 12.31 -18.59
N THR A 117 7.67 12.91 -17.82
CA THR A 117 6.81 13.99 -18.25
C THR A 117 7.22 15.30 -17.55
N GLU A 118 6.79 16.41 -18.10
CA GLU A 118 7.07 17.73 -17.56
C GLU A 118 6.54 17.86 -16.11
N GLY A 119 7.45 18.19 -15.18
CA GLY A 119 7.15 18.26 -13.74
C GLY A 119 6.04 19.24 -13.37
N SER A 120 5.91 20.34 -14.13
CA SER A 120 4.84 21.34 -13.95
C SER A 120 3.42 20.77 -14.11
N LYS A 121 3.26 19.71 -14.92
CA LYS A 121 1.98 19.01 -15.13
C LYS A 121 1.68 17.97 -14.05
N GLY A 122 2.64 17.65 -13.16
CA GLY A 122 2.48 16.67 -12.09
C GLY A 122 2.01 15.31 -12.61
N MET A 123 1.25 14.59 -11.78
CA MET A 123 0.71 13.27 -12.17
C MET A 123 -0.30 13.31 -13.29
N ALA A 124 -1.00 14.43 -13.50
CA ALA A 124 -1.94 14.57 -14.62
C ALA A 124 -1.23 14.44 -15.97
N GLY A 125 -0.04 15.03 -16.13
CA GLY A 125 0.78 14.87 -17.34
C GLY A 125 1.27 13.43 -17.53
N ALA A 126 1.54 12.69 -16.44
CA ALA A 126 1.90 11.29 -16.51
C ALA A 126 0.72 10.41 -16.97
N VAL A 127 -0.50 10.70 -16.51
CA VAL A 127 -1.73 10.02 -16.94
C VAL A 127 -1.97 10.26 -18.44
N GLU A 128 -1.94 11.52 -18.89
CA GLU A 128 -2.10 11.89 -20.29
C GLU A 128 -1.09 11.12 -21.19
N LYS A 129 0.18 11.05 -20.75
CA LYS A 129 1.23 10.34 -21.52
C LYS A 129 1.04 8.82 -21.53
N ALA A 130 0.54 8.23 -20.45
CA ALA A 130 0.20 6.81 -20.43
C ALA A 130 -0.93 6.47 -21.41
N GLU A 131 -1.95 7.32 -21.48
CA GLU A 131 -3.07 7.16 -22.43
C GLU A 131 -2.63 7.35 -23.89
N GLU A 132 -1.74 8.31 -24.16
CA GLU A 132 -1.13 8.52 -25.49
C GLU A 132 -0.37 7.25 -25.91
N LEU A 133 0.56 6.79 -25.08
CA LEU A 133 1.34 5.58 -25.35
C LEU A 133 0.46 4.33 -25.54
N SER A 134 -0.64 4.22 -24.81
CA SER A 134 -1.54 3.08 -24.96
C SER A 134 -2.26 3.05 -26.30
N LYS A 135 -2.46 4.21 -26.95
CA LYS A 135 -3.03 4.31 -28.30
C LYS A 135 -1.98 4.03 -29.38
N GLU A 136 -0.73 4.40 -29.12
CA GLU A 136 0.39 4.21 -30.04
C GLU A 136 0.96 2.78 -30.04
N ILE A 137 0.97 2.14 -28.86
CA ILE A 137 1.57 0.80 -28.69
C ILE A 137 0.49 -0.28 -28.80
N PRO A 138 0.47 -1.05 -29.89
CA PRO A 138 -0.46 -2.16 -30.03
C PRO A 138 -0.27 -3.20 -28.91
N ASN A 139 -1.36 -3.84 -28.48
CA ASN A 139 -1.34 -4.83 -27.42
C ASN A 139 -0.78 -4.27 -26.10
N SER A 140 -1.19 -3.06 -25.74
CA SER A 140 -0.89 -2.45 -24.44
C SER A 140 -2.06 -2.55 -23.47
N PHE A 141 -1.76 -2.45 -22.17
CA PHE A 141 -2.72 -2.51 -21.08
C PHE A 141 -2.36 -1.52 -19.98
N ILE A 142 -3.32 -0.69 -19.57
CA ILE A 142 -3.19 0.19 -18.39
C ILE A 142 -3.92 -0.48 -17.24
N PRO A 143 -3.20 -0.92 -16.18
CA PRO A 143 -3.80 -1.54 -14.99
C PRO A 143 -4.81 -0.67 -14.24
N GLY A 144 -4.54 0.62 -14.07
CA GLY A 144 -5.47 1.58 -13.44
C GLY A 144 -5.72 1.30 -11.95
N GLN A 145 -4.71 1.45 -11.12
CA GLN A 145 -4.75 1.05 -9.70
C GLN A 145 -5.89 1.68 -8.87
N PHE A 146 -6.40 2.84 -9.27
CA PHE A 146 -7.43 3.59 -8.54
C PHE A 146 -8.88 3.18 -8.91
N GLU A 147 -9.06 2.47 -10.01
CA GLU A 147 -10.36 2.10 -10.59
C GLU A 147 -10.52 0.58 -10.69
N ASN A 148 -9.41 -0.15 -10.77
CA ASN A 148 -9.40 -1.58 -11.03
C ASN A 148 -9.82 -2.39 -9.79
N SER A 149 -10.96 -3.06 -9.87
CA SER A 149 -11.50 -3.92 -8.81
C SER A 149 -10.58 -5.09 -8.42
N ALA A 150 -9.57 -5.43 -9.26
CA ALA A 150 -8.56 -6.41 -8.92
C ALA A 150 -7.65 -5.95 -7.76
N ASN A 151 -7.56 -4.63 -7.50
CA ASN A 151 -6.82 -4.08 -6.38
C ASN A 151 -7.45 -4.48 -5.02
N PRO A 152 -8.67 -4.08 -4.65
CA PRO A 152 -9.26 -4.56 -3.39
C PRO A 152 -9.43 -6.09 -3.37
N ARG A 153 -9.68 -6.73 -4.51
CA ARG A 153 -9.75 -8.19 -4.61
C ARG A 153 -8.45 -8.88 -4.21
N ALA A 154 -7.27 -8.29 -4.46
CA ALA A 154 -6.00 -8.81 -4.00
C ALA A 154 -5.98 -8.98 -2.47
N HIS A 155 -6.37 -7.93 -1.76
CA HIS A 155 -6.39 -7.92 -0.30
C HIS A 155 -7.52 -8.78 0.30
N TYR A 156 -8.67 -8.84 -0.38
CA TYR A 156 -9.76 -9.73 -0.01
C TYR A 156 -9.34 -11.20 -0.09
N LYS A 157 -8.59 -11.58 -1.15
CA LYS A 157 -8.20 -12.97 -1.38
C LYS A 157 -6.94 -13.40 -0.63
N THR A 158 -6.11 -12.46 -0.18
CA THR A 158 -4.81 -12.78 0.42
C THR A 158 -4.62 -12.13 1.79
N THR A 159 -4.55 -10.82 1.89
CA THR A 159 -4.23 -10.08 3.13
C THR A 159 -5.23 -10.35 4.24
N GLY A 160 -6.53 -10.26 3.96
CA GLY A 160 -7.59 -10.54 4.92
C GLY A 160 -7.54 -12.00 5.44
N PRO A 161 -7.54 -13.02 4.56
CA PRO A 161 -7.36 -14.42 4.95
C PRO A 161 -6.10 -14.70 5.76
N GLU A 162 -4.96 -14.09 5.39
CA GLU A 162 -3.71 -14.25 6.13
C GLU A 162 -3.82 -13.69 7.56
N ILE A 163 -4.35 -12.47 7.71
CA ILE A 163 -4.56 -11.86 9.04
C ILE A 163 -5.49 -12.73 9.88
N TRP A 164 -6.60 -13.19 9.32
CA TRP A 164 -7.56 -14.05 10.02
C TRP A 164 -6.94 -15.37 10.49
N ARG A 165 -6.21 -16.03 9.61
CA ARG A 165 -5.49 -17.29 9.90
C ARG A 165 -4.44 -17.07 10.99
N ASP A 166 -3.58 -16.05 10.81
CA ASP A 166 -2.42 -15.83 11.66
C ASP A 166 -2.79 -15.32 13.06
N THR A 167 -4.00 -14.70 13.21
CA THR A 167 -4.59 -14.34 14.49
C THR A 167 -5.49 -15.44 15.08
N GLU A 168 -5.67 -16.58 14.39
CA GLU A 168 -6.65 -17.62 14.77
C GLU A 168 -8.07 -17.02 14.94
N GLY A 169 -8.40 -16.01 14.15
CA GLY A 169 -9.65 -15.27 14.26
C GLY A 169 -9.77 -14.33 15.47
N LYS A 170 -8.72 -14.18 16.25
CA LYS A 170 -8.68 -13.33 17.45
C LYS A 170 -8.19 -11.93 17.11
N ILE A 171 -8.96 -11.22 16.28
CA ILE A 171 -8.73 -9.83 15.91
C ILE A 171 -9.98 -9.00 16.21
N ASP A 172 -9.81 -7.86 16.86
CA ASP A 172 -10.89 -6.92 17.20
C ASP A 172 -10.86 -5.67 16.34
N ILE A 173 -9.66 -5.20 15.95
CA ILE A 173 -9.48 -3.94 15.21
C ILE A 173 -8.44 -4.15 14.11
N PHE A 174 -8.79 -3.72 12.89
CA PHE A 174 -7.87 -3.63 11.76
C PHE A 174 -7.64 -2.17 11.37
N VAL A 175 -6.38 -1.77 11.25
CA VAL A 175 -5.97 -0.39 10.91
C VAL A 175 -5.16 -0.43 9.62
N ALA A 176 -5.53 0.38 8.63
CA ALA A 176 -4.78 0.51 7.38
C ALA A 176 -4.89 1.93 6.81
N THR A 177 -3.84 2.39 6.15
CA THR A 177 -3.81 3.69 5.48
C THR A 177 -4.57 3.68 4.16
N ILE A 178 -5.14 4.83 3.77
CA ILE A 178 -5.94 4.98 2.56
C ILE A 178 -5.14 5.75 1.50
N GLY A 179 -4.53 5.01 0.55
CA GLY A 179 -4.00 5.54 -0.69
C GLY A 179 -5.00 5.28 -1.83
N THR A 180 -4.96 4.09 -2.42
CA THR A 180 -6.02 3.62 -3.34
C THR A 180 -7.28 3.11 -2.61
N GLY A 181 -7.20 2.90 -1.30
CA GLY A 181 -8.27 2.30 -0.52
C GLY A 181 -8.41 0.78 -0.65
N GLY A 182 -7.68 0.16 -1.58
CA GLY A 182 -7.81 -1.27 -1.86
C GLY A 182 -7.52 -2.17 -0.65
N THR A 183 -6.53 -1.82 0.16
CA THR A 183 -6.16 -2.60 1.36
C THR A 183 -7.29 -2.61 2.39
N VAL A 184 -7.74 -1.43 2.79
CA VAL A 184 -8.78 -1.29 3.82
C VAL A 184 -10.11 -1.88 3.33
N SER A 185 -10.46 -1.66 2.07
CA SER A 185 -11.69 -2.19 1.48
C SER A 185 -11.66 -3.71 1.34
N GLY A 186 -10.58 -4.25 0.75
CA GLY A 186 -10.49 -5.69 0.49
C GLY A 186 -10.29 -6.52 1.74
N ALA A 187 -9.26 -6.22 2.55
CA ALA A 187 -9.00 -6.94 3.79
C ALA A 187 -10.11 -6.70 4.81
N GLY A 188 -10.57 -5.44 4.96
CA GLY A 188 -11.66 -5.09 5.87
C GLY A 188 -12.96 -5.81 5.55
N LYS A 189 -13.34 -5.90 4.26
CA LYS A 189 -14.50 -6.67 3.82
C LYS A 189 -14.38 -8.13 4.23
N TYR A 190 -13.27 -8.79 3.93
CA TYR A 190 -13.07 -10.18 4.32
C TYR A 190 -13.18 -10.37 5.83
N LEU A 191 -12.51 -9.53 6.62
CA LEU A 191 -12.54 -9.62 8.08
C LEU A 191 -13.93 -9.42 8.66
N LYS A 192 -14.71 -8.45 8.15
CA LYS A 192 -16.11 -8.24 8.57
C LYS A 192 -17.04 -9.40 8.17
N GLU A 193 -16.79 -10.08 7.08
CA GLU A 193 -17.52 -11.28 6.69
C GLU A 193 -17.24 -12.46 7.62
N GLN A 194 -16.02 -12.55 8.19
CA GLN A 194 -15.69 -13.56 9.21
C GLN A 194 -16.29 -13.20 10.57
N ASN A 195 -16.17 -11.95 10.98
CA ASN A 195 -16.75 -11.45 12.23
C ASN A 195 -17.19 -9.97 12.05
N PRO A 196 -18.49 -9.68 12.00
CA PRO A 196 -19.02 -8.33 11.77
C PRO A 196 -18.70 -7.34 12.89
N ASN A 197 -18.28 -7.80 14.07
CA ASN A 197 -17.89 -6.95 15.19
C ASN A 197 -16.50 -6.35 15.06
N ILE A 198 -15.66 -6.87 14.16
CA ILE A 198 -14.32 -6.32 13.91
C ILE A 198 -14.45 -4.87 13.44
N LYS A 199 -13.71 -3.97 14.11
CA LYS A 199 -13.66 -2.56 13.72
C LYS A 199 -12.59 -2.32 12.67
N ILE A 200 -12.95 -1.64 11.59
CA ILE A 200 -12.05 -1.30 10.49
C ILE A 200 -11.80 0.21 10.51
N TYR A 201 -10.55 0.60 10.69
CA TYR A 201 -10.15 2.00 10.73
C TYR A 201 -9.23 2.36 9.57
N GLY A 202 -9.63 3.39 8.84
CA GLY A 202 -8.83 4.00 7.78
C GLY A 202 -7.99 5.16 8.30
N ILE A 203 -6.86 5.44 7.65
CA ILE A 203 -5.98 6.56 7.98
C ILE A 203 -5.78 7.44 6.76
N GLU A 204 -5.99 8.75 6.92
CA GLU A 204 -5.70 9.79 5.93
C GLU A 204 -4.79 10.89 6.51
N PRO A 205 -4.13 11.73 5.68
CA PRO A 205 -3.30 12.82 6.18
C PRO A 205 -4.12 13.91 6.85
N PHE A 206 -3.64 14.44 7.99
CA PHE A 206 -4.28 15.54 8.71
C PHE A 206 -4.44 16.80 7.85
N SER A 207 -3.45 17.12 7.02
CA SER A 207 -3.46 18.29 6.12
C SER A 207 -4.25 18.07 4.83
N SER A 208 -4.69 16.84 4.55
CA SER A 208 -5.55 16.47 3.41
C SER A 208 -6.69 15.55 3.84
N PRO A 209 -7.58 15.99 4.74
CA PRO A 209 -8.66 15.17 5.30
C PRO A 209 -9.86 15.08 4.34
N LEU A 210 -9.61 14.55 3.14
CA LEU A 210 -10.60 14.53 2.06
C LEU A 210 -11.79 13.61 2.38
N ILE A 211 -11.53 12.48 3.02
CA ILE A 211 -12.56 11.49 3.33
C ILE A 211 -13.43 11.97 4.50
N THR A 212 -12.82 12.54 5.54
CA THR A 212 -13.52 12.97 6.76
C THR A 212 -14.09 14.38 6.64
N LYS A 213 -13.43 15.30 5.93
CA LYS A 213 -13.82 16.73 5.88
C LYS A 213 -14.08 17.27 4.47
N GLY A 214 -13.86 16.47 3.41
CA GLY A 214 -14.03 16.93 2.03
C GLY A 214 -12.97 17.91 1.54
N VAL A 215 -11.83 18.03 2.24
CA VAL A 215 -10.77 19.02 1.94
C VAL A 215 -9.50 18.29 1.52
N ALA A 216 -9.03 18.54 0.30
CA ALA A 216 -7.73 18.11 -0.18
C ALA A 216 -6.65 19.18 0.08
N GLY A 217 -5.45 18.75 0.42
CA GLY A 217 -4.33 19.64 0.69
C GLY A 217 -2.97 18.96 0.47
N PRO A 218 -1.88 19.74 0.47
CA PRO A 218 -0.53 19.19 0.38
C PRO A 218 -0.14 18.50 1.70
N HIS A 219 0.54 17.36 1.58
CA HIS A 219 1.09 16.59 2.70
C HIS A 219 2.37 15.85 2.28
N LYS A 220 3.12 15.34 3.26
CA LYS A 220 4.39 14.63 3.03
C LYS A 220 4.32 13.12 3.28
N ILE A 221 3.14 12.59 3.64
CA ILE A 221 2.95 11.15 3.86
C ILE A 221 2.80 10.47 2.49
N GLN A 222 3.91 10.06 1.91
CA GLN A 222 3.92 9.42 0.59
C GLN A 222 3.14 8.11 0.59
N GLY A 223 2.38 7.87 -0.49
CA GLY A 223 1.63 6.62 -0.71
C GLY A 223 0.18 6.63 -0.24
N ILE A 224 -0.28 7.70 0.41
CA ILE A 224 -1.67 7.90 0.82
C ILE A 224 -2.18 9.28 0.40
N GLY A 225 -3.45 9.57 0.60
CA GLY A 225 -4.01 10.90 0.35
C GLY A 225 -3.89 11.34 -1.11
N ALA A 226 -4.54 10.64 -2.03
CA ALA A 226 -4.43 10.88 -3.48
C ALA A 226 -5.07 12.20 -3.95
N ASN A 227 -5.66 13.01 -3.05
CA ASN A 227 -6.40 14.24 -3.32
C ASN A 227 -7.68 14.05 -4.18
N PHE A 228 -8.10 12.83 -4.34
CA PHE A 228 -9.42 12.41 -4.85
C PHE A 228 -9.81 11.11 -4.17
N ILE A 229 -11.09 10.71 -4.30
CA ILE A 229 -11.59 9.47 -3.71
C ILE A 229 -11.55 8.38 -4.78
N PRO A 230 -10.70 7.35 -4.58
CA PRO A 230 -10.57 6.24 -5.53
C PRO A 230 -11.84 5.39 -5.62
N ASP A 231 -12.16 4.87 -6.80
CA ASP A 231 -13.26 3.91 -6.99
C ASP A 231 -13.01 2.57 -6.27
N THR A 232 -11.74 2.25 -6.04
CA THR A 232 -11.32 1.07 -5.26
C THR A 232 -11.50 1.21 -3.75
N TYR A 233 -11.92 2.39 -3.26
CA TYR A 233 -12.22 2.63 -1.85
C TYR A 233 -13.71 2.47 -1.55
N ASP A 234 -14.08 1.41 -0.84
CA ASP A 234 -15.43 1.20 -0.33
C ASP A 234 -15.59 1.89 1.04
N ARG A 235 -16.29 3.03 1.04
CA ARG A 235 -16.54 3.83 2.25
C ARG A 235 -17.39 3.09 3.30
N THR A 236 -18.15 2.08 2.91
CA THR A 236 -19.06 1.35 3.82
C THR A 236 -18.32 0.38 4.73
N ILE A 237 -17.07 0.06 4.40
CA ILE A 237 -16.25 -0.90 5.16
C ILE A 237 -15.65 -0.27 6.42
N CYS A 238 -15.22 0.99 6.35
CA CYS A 238 -14.61 1.68 7.49
C CYS A 238 -15.66 2.07 8.53
N ASP A 239 -15.43 1.67 9.79
CA ASP A 239 -16.20 2.17 10.94
C ASP A 239 -15.84 3.63 11.26
N SER A 240 -14.57 4.03 11.02
CA SER A 240 -14.10 5.41 11.13
C SER A 240 -12.81 5.62 10.32
N VAL A 241 -12.51 6.90 10.03
CA VAL A 241 -11.24 7.32 9.43
C VAL A 241 -10.58 8.34 10.35
N PHE A 242 -9.31 8.13 10.68
CA PHE A 242 -8.50 9.00 11.50
C PHE A 242 -7.52 9.79 10.65
N THR A 243 -7.14 10.95 11.13
CA THR A 243 -6.11 11.78 10.50
C THR A 243 -4.80 11.69 11.30
N VAL A 244 -3.65 11.67 10.59
CA VAL A 244 -2.32 11.66 11.19
C VAL A 244 -1.49 12.77 10.55
N THR A 245 -0.68 13.47 11.37
CA THR A 245 0.22 14.54 10.89
C THR A 245 1.45 13.96 10.20
N ASP A 246 2.12 14.77 9.36
CA ASP A 246 3.38 14.39 8.73
C ASP A 246 4.46 14.06 9.79
N GLU A 247 4.51 14.88 10.85
CA GLU A 247 5.47 14.76 11.94
C GLU A 247 5.29 13.45 12.73
N ASP A 248 4.04 13.09 13.04
CA ASP A 248 3.74 11.84 13.74
C ASP A 248 4.09 10.63 12.87
N ALA A 249 3.76 10.67 11.58
CA ALA A 249 4.09 9.61 10.65
C ALA A 249 5.61 9.38 10.56
N PHE A 250 6.40 10.46 10.46
CA PHE A 250 7.87 10.38 10.42
C PHE A 250 8.43 9.86 11.73
N SER A 251 7.99 10.42 12.86
CA SER A 251 8.46 10.04 14.19
C SER A 251 8.20 8.55 14.47
N ARG A 252 6.99 8.06 14.21
CA ARG A 252 6.61 6.68 14.50
C ARG A 252 7.31 5.67 13.62
N GLY A 253 7.49 5.94 12.33
CA GLY A 253 8.24 5.04 11.48
C GLY A 253 9.72 4.97 11.83
N LYS A 254 10.34 6.11 12.17
CA LYS A 254 11.72 6.18 12.67
C LYS A 254 11.87 5.45 14.00
N GLU A 255 10.92 5.61 14.90
CA GLU A 255 10.88 4.93 16.20
C GLU A 255 10.77 3.43 16.03
N PHE A 256 9.84 2.94 15.18
CA PHE A 256 9.64 1.52 14.92
C PHE A 256 10.94 0.83 14.49
N ALA A 257 11.70 1.46 13.59
CA ALA A 257 12.99 0.94 13.19
C ALA A 257 14.00 0.82 14.34
N ARG A 258 13.92 1.71 15.34
CA ARG A 258 14.85 1.73 16.48
C ARG A 258 14.42 0.85 17.65
N THR A 259 13.12 0.53 17.74
CA THR A 259 12.56 -0.29 18.82
C THR A 259 12.34 -1.73 18.39
N GLU A 260 11.79 -1.95 17.20
CA GLU A 260 11.46 -3.29 16.70
C GLU A 260 12.47 -3.82 15.64
N GLY A 261 13.43 -2.98 15.22
CA GLY A 261 14.51 -3.38 14.31
C GLY A 261 14.12 -3.52 12.84
N ILE A 262 12.96 -3.00 12.42
CA ILE A 262 12.46 -3.12 11.06
C ILE A 262 12.23 -1.73 10.44
N LEU A 263 12.88 -1.47 9.29
CA LEU A 263 12.67 -0.25 8.51
C LEU A 263 11.33 -0.29 7.78
N VAL A 264 10.49 0.73 8.03
CA VAL A 264 9.17 0.87 7.39
C VAL A 264 8.99 2.24 6.74
N GLY A 265 8.10 2.33 5.75
CA GLY A 265 7.84 3.58 5.05
C GLY A 265 7.00 4.59 5.85
N ILE A 266 6.88 5.80 5.30
CA ILE A 266 6.19 6.94 5.95
C ILE A 266 4.72 6.61 6.24
N SER A 267 4.00 6.00 5.31
CA SER A 267 2.60 5.61 5.52
C SER A 267 2.44 4.53 6.59
N SER A 268 3.45 3.67 6.76
CA SER A 268 3.48 2.69 7.86
C SER A 268 3.61 3.39 9.22
N GLY A 269 4.40 4.46 9.30
CA GLY A 269 4.47 5.33 10.49
C GLY A 269 3.12 5.96 10.83
N ALA A 270 2.38 6.45 9.83
CA ALA A 270 1.03 6.96 10.03
C ALA A 270 0.06 5.88 10.56
N CYS A 271 0.15 4.66 10.03
CA CYS A 271 -0.65 3.53 10.51
C CYS A 271 -0.31 3.18 11.97
N LEU A 272 1.00 3.16 12.31
CA LEU A 272 1.48 2.90 13.65
C LEU A 272 1.00 3.96 14.66
N GLN A 273 1.05 5.25 14.32
CA GLN A 273 0.54 6.31 15.19
C GLN A 273 -0.90 6.04 15.60
N ALA A 274 -1.79 5.84 14.63
CA ALA A 274 -3.19 5.59 14.91
C ALA A 274 -3.42 4.28 15.68
N ALA A 275 -2.65 3.24 15.38
CA ALA A 275 -2.77 1.95 16.07
C ALA A 275 -2.30 2.04 17.53
N ILE A 276 -1.22 2.79 17.82
CA ILE A 276 -0.74 3.04 19.18
C ILE A 276 -1.77 3.86 19.96
N ASP A 277 -2.34 4.92 19.35
CA ASP A 277 -3.38 5.74 19.98
C ASP A 277 -4.62 4.91 20.35
N LEU A 278 -5.00 3.98 19.46
CA LEU A 278 -6.10 3.04 19.74
C LEU A 278 -5.75 2.03 20.82
N ALA A 279 -4.53 1.47 20.78
CA ALA A 279 -4.08 0.46 21.73
C ALA A 279 -3.88 1.00 23.15
N GLY A 280 -3.59 2.30 23.29
CA GLY A 280 -3.47 2.99 24.58
C GLY A 280 -4.79 3.26 25.29
N LYS A 281 -5.94 3.18 24.60
CA LYS A 281 -7.25 3.48 25.18
C LYS A 281 -7.73 2.39 26.12
N GLU A 282 -8.28 2.76 27.27
CA GLU A 282 -8.83 1.81 28.24
C GLU A 282 -9.99 0.97 27.68
N GLU A 283 -10.79 1.55 26.80
CA GLU A 283 -11.90 0.86 26.09
C GLU A 283 -11.43 -0.30 25.19
N ASN A 284 -10.15 -0.32 24.84
CA ASN A 284 -9.52 -1.36 24.00
C ASN A 284 -8.67 -2.35 24.80
N LYS A 285 -8.71 -2.29 26.12
CA LYS A 285 -7.99 -3.21 27.00
C LYS A 285 -8.33 -4.67 26.70
N GLY A 286 -7.27 -5.47 26.49
CA GLY A 286 -7.36 -6.90 26.18
C GLY A 286 -7.77 -7.23 24.75
N LYS A 287 -8.01 -6.24 23.89
CA LYS A 287 -8.29 -6.43 22.46
C LYS A 287 -7.01 -6.67 21.67
N THR A 288 -7.16 -7.26 20.49
CA THR A 288 -6.09 -7.42 19.51
C THR A 288 -6.29 -6.45 18.35
N ILE A 289 -5.30 -5.60 18.12
CA ILE A 289 -5.25 -4.62 17.04
C ILE A 289 -4.22 -5.07 16.02
N VAL A 290 -4.59 -5.12 14.74
CA VAL A 290 -3.67 -5.38 13.63
C VAL A 290 -3.50 -4.12 12.81
N ALA A 291 -2.27 -3.61 12.72
CA ALA A 291 -1.86 -2.50 11.85
C ALA A 291 -1.13 -3.02 10.62
N LEU A 292 -1.52 -2.60 9.41
CA LEU A 292 -0.83 -2.98 8.20
C LEU A 292 0.27 -1.98 7.86
N LEU A 293 1.53 -2.43 7.88
CA LEU A 293 2.70 -1.64 7.53
C LEU A 293 3.06 -1.89 6.06
N THR A 294 2.85 -0.86 5.25
CA THR A 294 2.65 -0.96 3.80
C THR A 294 3.92 -1.37 3.03
N ASP A 295 5.10 -0.87 3.43
CA ASP A 295 6.32 -1.00 2.64
C ASP A 295 7.62 -0.84 3.45
N THR A 296 8.77 -1.11 2.79
CA THR A 296 10.10 -0.94 3.38
C THR A 296 10.50 0.52 3.54
N GLY A 297 11.23 0.83 4.61
CA GLY A 297 11.81 2.16 4.88
C GLY A 297 13.01 2.52 4.01
N GLU A 298 13.66 1.56 3.36
CA GLU A 298 14.85 1.80 2.53
C GLU A 298 14.62 2.84 1.41
N ARG A 299 13.39 2.97 0.94
CA ARG A 299 12.96 3.94 -0.08
C ARG A 299 12.89 5.37 0.41
N TYR A 300 13.06 5.60 1.71
CA TYR A 300 12.83 6.89 2.38
C TYR A 300 14.03 7.40 3.16
N LEU A 301 15.23 6.76 3.02
CA LEU A 301 16.44 7.12 3.74
C LEU A 301 16.90 8.55 3.48
N SER A 302 16.63 9.10 2.29
CA SER A 302 16.94 10.50 1.94
C SER A 302 15.87 11.50 2.36
N THR A 303 14.74 11.04 2.93
CA THR A 303 13.64 11.91 3.38
C THR A 303 13.83 12.43 4.81
N PRO A 304 13.06 13.45 5.26
CA PRO A 304 13.10 13.93 6.63
C PRO A 304 12.79 12.86 7.71
N MET A 305 12.17 11.74 7.32
CA MET A 305 11.88 10.65 8.25
C MET A 305 13.13 10.03 8.86
N TYR A 306 14.19 9.86 8.06
CA TYR A 306 15.43 9.17 8.49
C TYR A 306 16.66 10.08 8.58
N LYS A 307 16.54 11.33 8.13
CA LYS A 307 17.58 12.36 8.31
C LYS A 307 17.65 12.93 9.71
#